data_267a5a665b994fa5eb0d5e5317a475df
#
_entry.id   267a5a665b994fa5eb0d5e5317a475df
#
_cell.length_a   1.000
_cell.length_b   1.000
_cell.length_c   1.000
_cell.angle_alpha   90.00
_cell.angle_beta   90.00
_cell.angle_gamma   90.00
#
_symmetry.space_group_name_H-M   'P 1'
#
loop_
_entity.id
_entity.type
_entity.pdbx_description
1 polymer ?
#
loop_
_entity_poly.entity_id
_entity_poly.type
_entity_poly.pdbx_seq_one_letter_code
_entity_poly.pdbx_strand_id
1 'polypeptide(L)'
;MGDINKEDKKPANKKIDTTAANKKMTNKTTSTPYDDVFRTLLNDCSSLIIPVINEVFSEHYTGKEEIIFSPNEHFLNQQDGNEDERITDTCFKIQGKEIKKYHLECQSSADNSMLVRFFEYDTQIALDEGEIQGNILTVTFPHSAVLFLRCNESTPDRLRTRVITPAGKIEYEIQVMKSQKYTLKEIFEKNLLFLIPFYIFTHEKQFENYEKDNIKLKALLEEYEQIKNKLEELQEQGIISTYTRCTVMDMSNKVLEKIAKKYEAVREGVKTVMGGKILEYEAKTIKREGEKEGIKKGIKKGEGRINQLNLYLI
;
A
#
# COMPACT_ATOMS: atom_id res chain seq x y z
N MET A 1 -32.23 8.52 -52.75
CA MET A 1 -32.85 8.92 -51.47
C MET A 1 -32.92 7.68 -50.61
N GLY A 2 -32.01 7.54 -49.72
CA GLY A 2 -31.91 6.40 -48.80
C GLY A 2 -31.44 6.90 -47.44
N ASP A 3 -32.37 6.88 -46.50
CA ASP A 3 -32.15 7.29 -45.13
C ASP A 3 -31.29 6.22 -44.41
N ILE A 4 -30.16 6.66 -43.86
CA ILE A 4 -29.28 5.80 -43.03
C ILE A 4 -29.67 6.11 -41.56
N ASN A 5 -30.50 5.25 -40.98
CA ASN A 5 -30.72 5.19 -39.53
C ASN A 5 -29.45 4.69 -38.84
N LYS A 6 -28.74 5.58 -38.15
CA LYS A 6 -27.74 5.22 -37.12
C LYS A 6 -28.48 4.97 -35.82
N GLU A 7 -28.68 3.70 -35.48
CA GLU A 7 -29.06 3.31 -34.12
C GLU A 7 -27.87 3.54 -33.15
N ASP A 8 -28.00 4.53 -32.28
CA ASP A 8 -27.11 4.73 -31.13
C ASP A 8 -27.30 3.56 -30.15
N LYS A 9 -26.35 2.64 -30.11
CA LYS A 9 -26.29 1.60 -29.09
C LYS A 9 -25.99 2.24 -27.73
N LYS A 10 -27.00 2.37 -26.88
CA LYS A 10 -26.85 2.67 -25.45
C LYS A 10 -25.95 1.63 -24.80
N PRO A 11 -24.98 2.03 -23.95
CA PRO A 11 -24.19 1.06 -23.19
C PRO A 11 -25.10 0.28 -22.23
N ALA A 12 -24.97 -1.03 -22.24
CA ALA A 12 -25.73 -1.93 -21.37
C ALA A 12 -25.42 -1.64 -19.90
N ASN A 13 -26.43 -1.17 -19.15
CA ASN A 13 -26.39 -1.05 -17.69
C ASN A 13 -26.21 -2.45 -17.08
N LYS A 14 -25.02 -2.83 -16.69
CA LYS A 14 -24.79 -3.99 -15.83
C LYS A 14 -25.35 -3.65 -14.45
N LYS A 15 -26.47 -4.26 -14.06
CA LYS A 15 -26.95 -4.22 -12.67
C LYS A 15 -25.88 -4.84 -11.79
N ILE A 16 -25.61 -4.18 -10.65
CA ILE A 16 -24.73 -4.71 -9.61
C ILE A 16 -25.37 -6.01 -9.13
N ASP A 17 -24.69 -7.14 -9.33
CA ASP A 17 -25.13 -8.42 -8.80
C ASP A 17 -24.73 -8.51 -7.32
N THR A 18 -25.58 -7.96 -6.46
CA THR A 18 -25.42 -7.99 -5.00
C THR A 18 -25.46 -9.42 -4.45
N THR A 19 -26.04 -10.37 -5.18
CA THR A 19 -26.05 -11.79 -4.79
C THR A 19 -24.69 -12.45 -4.96
N ALA A 20 -23.90 -12.06 -5.95
CA ALA A 20 -22.53 -12.54 -6.13
C ALA A 20 -21.58 -11.99 -5.06
N ALA A 21 -21.76 -10.73 -4.66
CA ALA A 21 -21.02 -10.12 -3.54
C ALA A 21 -21.33 -10.85 -2.22
N ASN A 22 -22.61 -11.08 -1.90
CA ASN A 22 -23.01 -11.76 -0.66
C ASN A 22 -22.59 -13.24 -0.58
N LYS A 23 -22.49 -13.95 -1.70
CA LYS A 23 -22.12 -15.38 -1.71
C LYS A 23 -20.61 -15.62 -1.56
N LYS A 24 -19.76 -14.60 -1.75
CA LYS A 24 -18.30 -14.66 -1.57
C LYS A 24 -17.81 -14.15 -0.21
N MET A 25 -18.67 -13.52 0.56
CA MET A 25 -18.32 -12.84 1.82
C MET A 25 -18.14 -13.76 3.03
N THR A 26 -18.38 -15.06 2.91
CA THR A 26 -18.12 -16.03 4.00
C THR A 26 -16.70 -16.62 3.98
N ASN A 27 -15.85 -16.21 3.04
CA ASN A 27 -14.45 -16.58 3.10
C ASN A 27 -13.72 -15.53 3.96
N LYS A 28 -13.22 -15.92 5.13
CA LYS A 28 -12.15 -15.22 5.84
C LYS A 28 -11.19 -14.66 4.79
N THR A 29 -11.10 -13.36 4.69
CA THR A 29 -10.08 -12.68 3.89
C THR A 29 -8.73 -13.06 4.51
N THR A 30 -8.16 -14.18 4.07
CA THR A 30 -6.79 -14.50 4.39
C THR A 30 -5.95 -13.44 3.69
N SER A 31 -5.37 -12.53 4.48
CA SER A 31 -4.36 -11.57 4.05
C SER A 31 -3.43 -12.24 3.04
N THR A 32 -3.25 -11.61 1.88
CA THR A 32 -2.29 -12.15 0.92
C THR A 32 -0.88 -11.82 1.39
N PRO A 33 0.15 -12.61 1.05
CA PRO A 33 1.53 -12.24 1.38
C PRO A 33 1.95 -10.87 0.85
N TYR A 34 1.27 -10.35 -0.17
CA TYR A 34 1.52 -9.02 -0.72
C TYR A 34 0.96 -7.91 0.18
N ASP A 35 -0.22 -8.14 0.78
CA ASP A 35 -0.83 -7.24 1.76
C ASP A 35 0.05 -7.18 3.02
N ASP A 36 0.58 -8.32 3.48
CA ASP A 36 1.50 -8.37 4.62
C ASP A 36 2.79 -7.59 4.33
N VAL A 37 3.35 -7.70 3.12
CA VAL A 37 4.53 -6.93 2.69
C VAL A 37 4.20 -5.44 2.65
N PHE A 38 3.08 -5.06 2.07
CA PHE A 38 2.63 -3.66 1.99
C PHE A 38 2.49 -3.05 3.39
N ARG A 39 1.80 -3.74 4.31
CA ARG A 39 1.63 -3.30 5.70
C ARG A 39 2.95 -3.24 6.46
N THR A 40 3.84 -4.22 6.27
CA THR A 40 5.16 -4.22 6.91
C THR A 40 5.97 -3.00 6.48
N LEU A 41 6.02 -2.70 5.19
CA LEU A 41 6.72 -1.51 4.68
C LEU A 41 6.12 -0.22 5.25
N LEU A 42 4.80 -0.15 5.32
CA LEU A 42 4.13 1.03 5.81
C LEU A 42 4.37 1.25 7.31
N ASN A 43 4.31 0.20 8.11
CA ASN A 43 4.49 0.30 9.56
C ASN A 43 5.97 0.45 9.97
N ASP A 44 6.86 -0.30 9.33
CA ASP A 44 8.27 -0.38 9.72
C ASP A 44 9.14 0.65 8.98
N CYS A 45 8.72 1.11 7.80
CA CYS A 45 9.45 2.03 6.92
C CYS A 45 8.53 3.15 6.38
N SER A 46 7.71 3.73 7.25
CA SER A 46 6.61 4.64 6.87
C SER A 46 7.05 5.80 5.97
N SER A 47 8.24 6.35 6.16
CA SER A 47 8.75 7.46 5.32
C SER A 47 8.83 7.11 3.83
N LEU A 48 8.94 5.82 3.48
CA LEU A 48 8.97 5.37 2.09
C LEU A 48 7.64 5.59 1.35
N ILE A 49 6.52 5.81 2.08
CA ILE A 49 5.23 6.05 1.44
C ILE A 49 5.10 7.48 0.93
N ILE A 50 5.84 8.44 1.49
CA ILE A 50 5.72 9.87 1.13
C ILE A 50 6.00 10.11 -0.35
N PRO A 51 7.08 9.57 -0.97
CA PRO A 51 7.28 9.70 -2.41
C PRO A 51 6.15 9.07 -3.24
N VAL A 52 5.53 7.98 -2.77
CA VAL A 52 4.37 7.37 -3.43
C VAL A 52 3.16 8.32 -3.39
N ILE A 53 2.91 8.97 -2.25
CA ILE A 53 1.85 9.98 -2.11
C ILE A 53 2.12 11.17 -3.04
N ASN A 54 3.37 11.66 -3.10
CA ASN A 54 3.74 12.73 -4.03
C ASN A 54 3.45 12.35 -5.48
N GLU A 55 3.82 11.15 -5.89
CA GLU A 55 3.62 10.66 -7.26
C GLU A 55 2.13 10.47 -7.60
N VAL A 56 1.36 9.88 -6.69
CA VAL A 56 -0.05 9.51 -6.93
C VAL A 56 -0.97 10.72 -6.89
N PHE A 57 -0.74 11.64 -5.94
CA PHE A 57 -1.63 12.79 -5.70
C PHE A 57 -1.05 14.12 -6.16
N SER A 58 0.13 14.12 -6.81
CA SER A 58 0.85 15.33 -7.22
C SER A 58 1.11 16.26 -6.02
N GLU A 59 1.44 15.68 -4.86
CA GLU A 59 1.83 16.41 -3.67
C GLU A 59 3.34 16.73 -3.70
N HIS A 60 3.77 17.60 -2.77
CA HIS A 60 5.15 18.07 -2.69
C HIS A 60 5.69 17.97 -1.26
N TYR A 61 5.47 16.85 -0.60
CA TYR A 61 6.06 16.57 0.69
C TYR A 61 7.56 16.36 0.57
N THR A 62 8.30 16.76 1.61
CA THR A 62 9.77 16.73 1.64
C THR A 62 10.33 15.36 2.03
N GLY A 63 9.48 14.46 2.54
CA GLY A 63 9.86 13.16 3.10
C GLY A 63 10.20 13.21 4.60
N LYS A 64 10.03 14.35 5.25
CA LYS A 64 10.28 14.55 6.69
C LYS A 64 9.00 14.77 7.51
N GLU A 65 7.86 14.78 6.83
CA GLU A 65 6.57 14.98 7.46
C GLU A 65 6.24 13.81 8.39
N GLU A 66 5.58 14.12 9.50
CA GLU A 66 5.07 13.10 10.42
C GLU A 66 3.89 12.36 9.79
N ILE A 67 3.94 11.03 9.89
CA ILE A 67 2.85 10.15 9.47
C ILE A 67 2.15 9.64 10.72
N ILE A 68 0.85 9.89 10.79
CA ILE A 68 0.00 9.49 11.92
C ILE A 68 -0.96 8.41 11.40
N PHE A 69 -0.79 7.19 11.88
CA PHE A 69 -1.66 6.07 11.51
C PHE A 69 -2.99 6.15 12.27
N SER A 70 -4.08 5.89 11.57
CA SER A 70 -5.40 5.68 12.16
C SER A 70 -5.56 4.21 12.56
N PRO A 71 -6.41 3.88 13.51
CA PRO A 71 -6.77 2.49 13.79
C PRO A 71 -7.30 1.82 12.51
N ASN A 72 -6.76 0.64 12.17
CA ASN A 72 -7.09 -0.05 10.92
C ASN A 72 -8.30 -1.00 11.05
N GLU A 73 -8.88 -1.11 12.27
CA GLU A 73 -9.98 -2.02 12.55
C GLU A 73 -11.31 -1.25 12.49
N HIS A 74 -12.13 -1.60 11.51
CA HIS A 74 -13.49 -1.08 11.39
C HIS A 74 -14.48 -2.23 11.47
N PHE A 75 -15.42 -2.14 12.41
CA PHE A 75 -16.50 -3.09 12.59
C PHE A 75 -17.71 -2.63 11.79
N LEU A 76 -18.11 -3.42 10.79
CA LEU A 76 -19.34 -3.20 10.05
C LEU A 76 -20.43 -4.12 10.64
N ASN A 77 -21.44 -3.53 11.26
CA ASN A 77 -22.61 -4.26 11.72
C ASN A 77 -23.43 -4.78 10.52
N GLN A 78 -23.55 -6.09 10.41
CA GLN A 78 -24.48 -6.70 9.46
C GLN A 78 -25.88 -6.78 10.09
N GLN A 79 -26.93 -6.74 9.25
CA GLN A 79 -28.34 -6.79 9.70
C GLN A 79 -28.71 -8.07 10.49
N ASP A 80 -27.89 -9.10 10.45
CA ASP A 80 -28.01 -10.38 11.16
C ASP A 80 -27.29 -10.43 12.52
N GLY A 81 -26.75 -9.30 13.00
CA GLY A 81 -26.12 -9.21 14.33
C GLY A 81 -24.72 -9.82 14.42
N ASN A 82 -24.11 -10.24 13.30
CA ASN A 82 -22.71 -10.61 13.24
C ASN A 82 -21.87 -9.37 12.95
N GLU A 83 -20.89 -9.10 13.80
CA GLU A 83 -19.86 -8.10 13.56
C GLU A 83 -18.81 -8.73 12.64
N ASP A 84 -18.73 -8.26 11.38
CA ASP A 84 -17.60 -8.56 10.51
C ASP A 84 -16.52 -7.52 10.74
N GLU A 85 -15.42 -7.95 11.33
CA GLU A 85 -14.20 -7.16 11.41
C GLU A 85 -13.62 -7.02 10.00
N ARG A 86 -13.66 -5.81 9.46
CA ARG A 86 -12.99 -5.46 8.19
C ARG A 86 -11.82 -4.56 8.49
N ILE A 87 -10.65 -5.08 8.19
CA ILE A 87 -9.40 -4.34 8.31
C ILE A 87 -9.21 -3.58 7.00
N THR A 88 -9.22 -2.24 7.06
CA THR A 88 -8.77 -1.40 5.94
C THR A 88 -7.27 -1.58 5.79
N ASP A 89 -6.77 -1.69 4.56
CA ASP A 89 -5.35 -1.95 4.35
C ASP A 89 -4.50 -0.83 4.93
N THR A 90 -4.84 0.42 4.69
CA THR A 90 -4.12 1.52 5.33
C THR A 90 -4.87 2.85 5.28
N CYS A 91 -5.05 3.45 6.45
CA CYS A 91 -5.48 4.84 6.60
C CYS A 91 -4.48 5.58 7.48
N PHE A 92 -3.99 6.73 7.00
CA PHE A 92 -3.03 7.56 7.73
C PHE A 92 -3.17 9.03 7.36
N LYS A 93 -2.63 9.88 8.22
CA LYS A 93 -2.52 11.33 7.97
C LYS A 93 -1.07 11.72 7.76
N ILE A 94 -0.83 12.69 6.90
CA ILE A 94 0.47 13.34 6.77
C ILE A 94 0.34 14.77 7.27
N GLN A 95 1.19 15.13 8.25
CA GLN A 95 1.23 16.45 8.85
C GLN A 95 2.18 17.35 8.05
N GLY A 96 1.64 17.99 7.00
CA GLY A 96 2.33 19.02 6.22
C GLY A 96 1.91 20.44 6.63
N LYS A 97 1.77 21.34 5.68
CA LYS A 97 1.16 22.68 5.90
C LYS A 97 -0.28 22.56 6.37
N GLU A 98 -0.99 21.58 5.82
CA GLU A 98 -2.31 21.12 6.22
C GLU A 98 -2.20 19.64 6.50
N ILE A 99 -3.04 19.14 7.43
CA ILE A 99 -3.14 17.72 7.71
C ILE A 99 -4.07 17.11 6.66
N LYS A 100 -3.54 16.20 5.84
CA LYS A 100 -4.33 15.46 4.87
C LYS A 100 -4.41 13.99 5.25
N LYS A 101 -5.58 13.40 5.02
CA LYS A 101 -5.88 11.99 5.28
C LYS A 101 -5.81 11.20 3.97
N TYR A 102 -5.13 10.06 4.02
CA TYR A 102 -4.94 9.17 2.88
C TYR A 102 -5.45 7.78 3.20
N HIS A 103 -6.10 7.15 2.22
CA HIS A 103 -6.48 5.74 2.24
C HIS A 103 -5.85 5.05 1.03
N LEU A 104 -4.99 4.06 1.30
CA LEU A 104 -4.32 3.28 0.25
C LEU A 104 -4.68 1.80 0.35
N GLU A 105 -4.98 1.21 -0.80
CA GLU A 105 -5.20 -0.22 -0.96
C GLU A 105 -4.12 -0.82 -1.87
N CYS A 106 -3.59 -1.98 -1.51
CA CYS A 106 -2.70 -2.76 -2.36
C CYS A 106 -3.46 -3.95 -2.94
N GLN A 107 -3.48 -4.08 -4.27
CA GLN A 107 -4.22 -5.13 -4.94
C GLN A 107 -3.36 -5.86 -5.97
N SER A 108 -3.44 -7.20 -5.96
CA SER A 108 -2.70 -7.99 -6.94
C SER A 108 -3.22 -7.79 -8.37
N SER A 109 -4.52 -7.53 -8.55
CA SER A 109 -5.17 -7.25 -9.84
C SER A 109 -6.47 -6.49 -9.64
N ALA A 110 -6.91 -5.75 -10.68
CA ALA A 110 -8.18 -5.04 -10.64
C ALA A 110 -9.37 -6.01 -10.64
N ASP A 111 -10.35 -5.76 -9.77
CA ASP A 111 -11.66 -6.40 -9.76
C ASP A 111 -12.79 -5.37 -9.59
N ASN A 112 -14.03 -5.78 -9.91
CA ASN A 112 -15.18 -4.88 -9.86
C ASN A 112 -15.66 -4.59 -8.42
N SER A 113 -15.21 -5.33 -7.41
CA SER A 113 -15.59 -5.13 -6.01
C SER A 113 -14.84 -3.96 -5.37
N MET A 114 -13.74 -3.53 -5.98
CA MET A 114 -12.91 -2.43 -5.47
C MET A 114 -13.69 -1.13 -5.24
N LEU A 115 -14.53 -0.73 -6.20
CA LEU A 115 -15.31 0.52 -6.08
C LEU A 115 -16.27 0.48 -4.90
N VAL A 116 -16.88 -0.69 -4.63
CA VAL A 116 -17.78 -0.87 -3.50
C VAL A 116 -16.98 -0.80 -2.20
N ARG A 117 -15.83 -1.50 -2.12
CA ARG A 117 -14.96 -1.48 -0.94
C ARG A 117 -14.43 -0.08 -0.62
N PHE A 118 -13.95 0.65 -1.64
CA PHE A 118 -13.53 2.04 -1.43
C PHE A 118 -14.65 2.89 -0.88
N PHE A 119 -15.86 2.79 -1.42
CA PHE A 119 -16.99 3.58 -0.93
C PHE A 119 -17.34 3.22 0.52
N GLU A 120 -17.35 1.94 0.88
CA GLU A 120 -17.61 1.47 2.25
C GLU A 120 -16.54 1.98 3.21
N TYR A 121 -15.25 1.78 2.87
CA TYR A 121 -14.13 2.17 3.73
C TYR A 121 -13.96 3.68 3.84
N ASP A 122 -14.02 4.41 2.72
CA ASP A 122 -13.91 5.87 2.72
C ASP A 122 -15.05 6.52 3.53
N THR A 123 -16.26 5.94 3.46
CA THR A 123 -17.40 6.39 4.26
C THR A 123 -17.14 6.14 5.75
N GLN A 124 -16.64 4.96 6.13
CA GLN A 124 -16.31 4.67 7.53
C GLN A 124 -15.20 5.59 8.04
N ILE A 125 -14.11 5.74 7.30
CA ILE A 125 -12.99 6.64 7.62
C ILE A 125 -13.48 8.09 7.78
N ALA A 126 -14.44 8.52 6.96
CA ALA A 126 -15.02 9.85 7.04
C ALA A 126 -15.93 10.03 8.28
N LEU A 127 -16.65 8.97 8.67
CA LEU A 127 -17.52 8.97 9.86
C LEU A 127 -16.73 8.98 11.17
N ASP A 128 -15.56 8.33 11.23
CA ASP A 128 -14.73 8.28 12.44
C ASP A 128 -14.32 9.67 12.96
N GLU A 129 -14.25 10.64 12.05
CA GLU A 129 -13.90 12.03 12.36
C GLU A 129 -15.04 13.00 12.01
N GLY A 130 -16.25 12.46 11.85
CA GLY A 130 -17.43 13.25 11.55
C GLY A 130 -17.81 14.17 12.74
N GLU A 131 -18.12 15.42 12.43
CA GLU A 131 -18.56 16.42 13.42
C GLU A 131 -20.04 16.68 13.30
N ILE A 132 -20.75 16.68 14.45
CA ILE A 132 -22.16 17.04 14.52
C ILE A 132 -22.30 18.43 15.15
N GLN A 133 -22.81 19.38 14.36
CA GLN A 133 -23.14 20.72 14.86
C GLN A 133 -24.64 20.99 14.64
N GLY A 134 -25.41 21.00 15.73
CA GLY A 134 -26.86 21.09 15.67
C GLY A 134 -27.47 19.88 14.95
N ASN A 135 -28.07 20.10 13.78
CA ASN A 135 -28.65 19.05 12.93
C ASN A 135 -27.81 18.73 11.69
N ILE A 136 -26.54 19.14 11.67
CA ILE A 136 -25.65 18.97 10.52
C ILE A 136 -24.53 18.02 10.92
N LEU A 137 -24.41 16.90 10.21
CA LEU A 137 -23.25 16.02 10.23
C LEU A 137 -22.31 16.45 9.09
N THR A 138 -21.08 16.82 9.44
CA THR A 138 -20.02 17.10 8.47
C THR A 138 -19.02 15.94 8.47
N VAL A 139 -18.75 15.38 7.30
CA VAL A 139 -17.76 14.30 7.12
C VAL A 139 -16.76 14.68 6.03
N THR A 140 -15.50 14.30 6.21
CA THR A 140 -14.43 14.56 5.21
C THR A 140 -13.87 13.23 4.71
N PHE A 141 -14.05 12.97 3.43
CA PHE A 141 -13.51 11.78 2.77
C PHE A 141 -11.98 11.85 2.65
N PRO A 142 -11.27 10.71 2.74
CA PRO A 142 -9.83 10.66 2.55
C PRO A 142 -9.46 10.86 1.06
N HIS A 143 -8.20 11.17 0.80
CA HIS A 143 -7.60 11.01 -0.51
C HIS A 143 -7.30 9.53 -0.73
N SER A 144 -8.03 8.88 -1.65
CA SER A 144 -7.99 7.43 -1.82
C SER A 144 -7.23 7.02 -3.07
N ALA A 145 -6.41 5.97 -2.95
CA ALA A 145 -5.69 5.39 -4.07
C ALA A 145 -5.53 3.87 -3.96
N VAL A 146 -5.41 3.22 -5.11
CA VAL A 146 -5.07 1.80 -5.21
C VAL A 146 -3.75 1.61 -5.94
N LEU A 147 -2.89 0.77 -5.35
CA LEU A 147 -1.68 0.26 -5.97
C LEU A 147 -1.99 -1.11 -6.60
N PHE A 148 -2.04 -1.18 -7.94
CA PHE A 148 -2.12 -2.45 -8.65
C PHE A 148 -0.75 -3.03 -8.92
N LEU A 149 -0.51 -4.25 -8.41
CA LEU A 149 0.73 -5.00 -8.63
C LEU A 149 0.78 -5.62 -10.03
N ARG A 150 -0.39 -6.01 -10.57
CA ARG A 150 -0.56 -6.47 -11.96
C ARG A 150 -1.51 -5.54 -12.68
N CYS A 151 -1.14 -5.18 -13.88
CA CYS A 151 -1.98 -4.37 -14.75
C CYS A 151 -1.96 -4.90 -16.19
N ASN A 152 -3.00 -4.54 -16.94
CA ASN A 152 -3.13 -4.77 -18.36
C ASN A 152 -3.69 -3.51 -19.04
N GLU A 153 -3.95 -3.57 -20.33
CA GLU A 153 -4.48 -2.43 -21.10
C GLU A 153 -5.87 -1.97 -20.62
N SER A 154 -6.67 -2.88 -20.05
CA SER A 154 -7.99 -2.56 -19.53
C SER A 154 -7.99 -2.02 -18.09
N THR A 155 -6.83 -2.04 -17.39
CA THR A 155 -6.71 -1.49 -16.05
C THR A 155 -6.86 0.03 -16.12
N PRO A 156 -7.88 0.63 -15.49
CA PRO A 156 -8.14 2.07 -15.59
C PRO A 156 -7.02 2.88 -14.94
N ASP A 157 -6.87 4.15 -15.36
CA ASP A 157 -5.93 5.08 -14.73
C ASP A 157 -6.56 5.82 -13.52
N ARG A 158 -7.89 5.78 -13.41
CA ARG A 158 -8.67 6.30 -12.27
C ARG A 158 -9.94 5.50 -12.09
N LEU A 159 -10.35 5.35 -10.84
CA LEU A 159 -11.66 4.84 -10.49
C LEU A 159 -12.54 6.02 -10.06
N ARG A 160 -13.85 5.92 -10.23
CA ARG A 160 -14.79 7.00 -9.90
C ARG A 160 -15.99 6.46 -9.15
N THR A 161 -16.32 7.12 -8.07
CA THR A 161 -17.57 6.89 -7.33
C THR A 161 -18.49 8.08 -7.52
N ARG A 162 -19.76 7.79 -7.88
CA ARG A 162 -20.82 8.79 -8.03
C ARG A 162 -21.92 8.51 -7.02
N VAL A 163 -22.17 9.47 -6.15
CA VAL A 163 -23.27 9.44 -5.19
C VAL A 163 -24.40 10.33 -5.73
N ILE A 164 -25.59 9.75 -5.87
CA ILE A 164 -26.79 10.44 -6.38
C ILE A 164 -27.75 10.62 -5.22
N THR A 165 -28.12 11.86 -4.92
CA THR A 165 -29.10 12.23 -3.90
C THR A 165 -30.29 12.95 -4.53
N PRO A 166 -31.43 13.10 -3.83
CA PRO A 166 -32.54 13.90 -4.33
C PRO A 166 -32.16 15.36 -4.64
N ALA A 167 -31.14 15.91 -3.97
CA ALA A 167 -30.68 17.28 -4.14
C ALA A 167 -29.60 17.44 -5.23
N GLY A 168 -29.01 16.36 -5.73
CA GLY A 168 -27.96 16.43 -6.73
C GLY A 168 -27.03 15.22 -6.74
N LYS A 169 -25.92 15.36 -7.45
CA LYS A 169 -24.88 14.31 -7.54
C LYS A 169 -23.52 14.87 -7.16
N ILE A 170 -22.72 13.99 -6.53
CA ILE A 170 -21.31 14.24 -6.22
C ILE A 170 -20.50 13.12 -6.87
N GLU A 171 -19.37 13.45 -7.46
CA GLU A 171 -18.39 12.48 -7.96
C GLU A 171 -17.05 12.73 -7.27
N TYR A 172 -16.35 11.65 -6.91
CA TYR A 172 -14.96 11.72 -6.48
C TYR A 172 -14.14 10.61 -7.14
N GLU A 173 -12.85 10.87 -7.27
CA GLU A 173 -11.90 9.98 -7.94
C GLU A 173 -11.03 9.26 -6.92
N ILE A 174 -10.78 7.99 -7.19
CA ILE A 174 -9.78 7.18 -6.51
C ILE A 174 -8.61 7.03 -7.49
N GLN A 175 -7.43 7.43 -7.06
CA GLN A 175 -6.24 7.40 -7.91
C GLN A 175 -5.76 5.96 -8.11
N VAL A 176 -5.13 5.70 -9.25
CA VAL A 176 -4.62 4.36 -9.59
C VAL A 176 -3.13 4.44 -9.89
N MET A 177 -2.34 3.73 -9.08
CA MET A 177 -0.93 3.50 -9.36
C MET A 177 -0.72 2.09 -9.90
N LYS A 178 0.01 1.97 -11.00
CA LYS A 178 0.31 0.69 -11.67
C LYS A 178 1.79 0.38 -11.49
N SER A 179 2.14 -0.49 -10.52
CA SER A 179 3.56 -0.74 -10.20
C SER A 179 4.38 -1.20 -11.40
N GLN A 180 3.81 -2.03 -12.27
CA GLN A 180 4.48 -2.56 -13.46
C GLN A 180 4.81 -1.50 -14.53
N LYS A 181 4.32 -0.27 -14.41
CA LYS A 181 4.63 0.81 -15.36
C LYS A 181 5.89 1.59 -15.01
N TYR A 182 6.43 1.40 -13.80
CA TYR A 182 7.64 2.06 -13.36
C TYR A 182 8.87 1.22 -13.70
N THR A 183 9.78 1.81 -14.45
CA THR A 183 11.12 1.26 -14.69
C THR A 183 11.96 1.38 -13.42
N LEU A 184 13.01 0.56 -13.32
CA LEU A 184 13.95 0.64 -12.19
C LEU A 184 14.58 2.04 -12.06
N LYS A 185 14.90 2.67 -13.19
CA LYS A 185 15.41 4.04 -13.25
C LYS A 185 14.42 5.03 -12.63
N GLU A 186 13.15 5.00 -13.03
CA GLU A 186 12.11 5.88 -12.49
C GLU A 186 11.87 5.66 -10.99
N ILE A 187 11.93 4.40 -10.55
CA ILE A 187 11.80 4.06 -9.12
C ILE A 187 12.88 4.79 -8.30
N PHE A 188 14.12 4.76 -8.75
CA PHE A 188 15.21 5.44 -8.05
C PHE A 188 15.20 6.96 -8.23
N GLU A 189 14.93 7.46 -9.43
CA GLU A 189 14.87 8.92 -9.68
C GLU A 189 13.76 9.61 -8.90
N LYS A 190 12.62 8.93 -8.69
CA LYS A 190 11.48 9.44 -7.93
C LYS A 190 11.47 9.01 -6.47
N ASN A 191 12.50 8.31 -5.99
CA ASN A 191 12.58 7.72 -4.65
C ASN A 191 11.41 6.78 -4.28
N LEU A 192 10.82 6.10 -5.26
CA LEU A 192 9.71 5.17 -5.07
C LEU A 192 10.19 3.83 -4.48
N LEU A 193 11.06 3.85 -3.48
CA LEU A 193 11.69 2.66 -2.88
C LEU A 193 10.66 1.69 -2.29
N PHE A 194 9.48 2.19 -1.92
CA PHE A 194 8.33 1.41 -1.48
C PHE A 194 7.88 0.37 -2.53
N LEU A 195 8.14 0.62 -3.83
CA LEU A 195 7.76 -0.28 -4.92
C LEU A 195 8.78 -1.40 -5.17
N ILE A 196 10.00 -1.31 -4.63
CA ILE A 196 11.08 -2.28 -4.90
C ILE A 196 10.66 -3.73 -4.61
N PRO A 197 10.01 -4.07 -3.47
CA PRO A 197 9.56 -5.42 -3.21
C PRO A 197 8.59 -5.98 -4.26
N PHE A 198 7.87 -5.10 -4.93
CA PHE A 198 6.89 -5.47 -5.95
C PHE A 198 7.47 -5.41 -7.38
N TYR A 199 8.72 -5.00 -7.56
CA TYR A 199 9.35 -4.87 -8.87
C TYR A 199 9.37 -6.19 -9.66
N ILE A 200 9.47 -7.32 -8.99
CA ILE A 200 9.45 -8.66 -9.60
C ILE A 200 8.19 -8.92 -10.45
N PHE A 201 7.07 -8.23 -10.20
CA PHE A 201 5.85 -8.36 -11.00
C PHE A 201 6.04 -7.91 -12.44
N THR A 202 7.00 -7.02 -12.73
CA THR A 202 7.34 -6.59 -14.09
C THR A 202 7.88 -7.74 -14.93
N HIS A 203 8.51 -8.72 -14.26
CA HIS A 203 9.15 -9.89 -14.87
C HIS A 203 8.27 -11.14 -14.87
N GLU A 204 7.11 -11.14 -14.21
CA GLU A 204 6.27 -12.33 -13.98
C GLU A 204 5.98 -13.10 -15.27
N LYS A 205 5.69 -12.40 -16.38
CA LYS A 205 5.40 -13.01 -17.68
C LYS A 205 6.62 -13.66 -18.35
N GLN A 206 7.83 -13.38 -17.86
CA GLN A 206 9.10 -13.88 -18.40
C GLN A 206 9.72 -15.02 -17.58
N PHE A 207 9.11 -15.40 -16.44
CA PHE A 207 9.68 -16.41 -15.54
C PHE A 207 10.00 -17.73 -16.27
N GLU A 208 9.09 -18.20 -17.14
CA GLU A 208 9.32 -19.41 -17.91
C GLU A 208 10.53 -19.31 -18.85
N ASN A 209 10.77 -18.11 -19.42
CA ASN A 209 11.92 -17.86 -20.26
C ASN A 209 13.21 -17.84 -19.43
N TYR A 210 13.19 -17.26 -18.24
CA TYR A 210 14.34 -17.22 -17.33
C TYR A 210 14.76 -18.61 -16.83
N GLU A 211 13.80 -19.52 -16.61
CA GLU A 211 14.12 -20.92 -16.25
C GLU A 211 14.82 -21.69 -17.37
N LYS A 212 14.58 -21.32 -18.64
CA LYS A 212 15.10 -22.02 -19.83
C LYS A 212 16.33 -21.37 -20.44
N ASP A 213 16.61 -20.11 -20.12
CA ASP A 213 17.63 -19.28 -20.78
C ASP A 213 18.49 -18.57 -19.73
N ASN A 214 19.69 -19.11 -19.50
CA ASN A 214 20.64 -18.56 -18.54
C ASN A 214 21.07 -17.11 -18.87
N ILE A 215 21.06 -16.69 -20.15
CA ILE A 215 21.45 -15.32 -20.53
C ILE A 215 20.35 -14.36 -20.04
N LYS A 216 19.08 -14.72 -20.23
CA LYS A 216 17.96 -13.91 -19.76
C LYS A 216 17.88 -13.88 -18.24
N LEU A 217 18.09 -15.03 -17.59
CA LEU A 217 18.19 -15.08 -16.13
C LEU A 217 19.30 -14.16 -15.62
N LYS A 218 20.47 -14.19 -16.24
CA LYS A 218 21.59 -13.33 -15.86
C LYS A 218 21.21 -11.84 -15.96
N ALA A 219 20.51 -11.42 -17.00
CA ALA A 219 20.04 -10.05 -17.14
C ALA A 219 19.11 -9.64 -15.99
N LEU A 220 18.17 -10.52 -15.58
CA LEU A 220 17.34 -10.30 -14.39
C LEU A 220 18.19 -10.14 -13.12
N LEU A 221 19.18 -11.01 -12.92
CA LEU A 221 20.06 -10.96 -11.75
C LEU A 221 20.90 -9.67 -11.70
N GLU A 222 21.35 -9.18 -12.85
CA GLU A 222 22.06 -7.90 -12.98
C GLU A 222 21.18 -6.71 -12.58
N GLU A 223 19.87 -6.74 -12.88
CA GLU A 223 18.94 -5.71 -12.38
C GLU A 223 18.80 -5.75 -10.85
N TYR A 224 18.71 -6.94 -10.25
CA TYR A 224 18.66 -7.08 -8.80
C TYR A 224 19.98 -6.72 -8.10
N GLU A 225 21.12 -6.95 -8.75
CA GLU A 225 22.41 -6.44 -8.29
C GLU A 225 22.45 -4.90 -8.29
N GLN A 226 21.88 -4.27 -9.33
CA GLN A 226 21.74 -2.80 -9.36
C GLN A 226 20.83 -2.30 -8.24
N ILE A 227 19.70 -2.99 -7.95
CA ILE A 227 18.82 -2.65 -6.82
C ILE A 227 19.60 -2.68 -5.50
N LYS A 228 20.30 -3.79 -5.25
CA LYS A 228 21.11 -3.98 -4.04
C LYS A 228 22.14 -2.87 -3.87
N ASN A 229 22.98 -2.65 -4.91
CA ASN A 229 24.04 -1.65 -4.89
C ASN A 229 23.48 -0.24 -4.67
N LYS A 230 22.34 0.08 -5.29
CA LYS A 230 21.71 1.39 -5.13
C LYS A 230 21.13 1.59 -3.73
N LEU A 231 20.55 0.55 -3.12
CA LEU A 231 20.08 0.61 -1.73
C LEU A 231 21.26 0.75 -0.74
N GLU A 232 22.40 0.10 -1.02
CA GLU A 232 23.64 0.25 -0.23
C GLU A 232 24.18 1.68 -0.35
N GLU A 233 24.24 2.23 -1.55
CA GLU A 233 24.65 3.65 -1.78
C GLU A 233 23.75 4.62 -1.01
N LEU A 234 22.42 4.45 -1.06
CA LEU A 234 21.48 5.30 -0.33
C LEU A 234 21.65 5.20 1.19
N GLN A 235 21.99 4.01 1.69
CA GLN A 235 22.31 3.81 3.10
C GLN A 235 23.63 4.51 3.49
N GLU A 236 24.69 4.38 2.69
CA GLU A 236 25.97 5.04 2.93
C GLU A 236 25.84 6.57 2.93
N GLN A 237 24.98 7.10 2.07
CA GLN A 237 24.62 8.53 2.04
C GLN A 237 23.74 8.98 3.22
N GLY A 238 23.26 8.04 4.04
CA GLY A 238 22.36 8.34 5.16
C GLY A 238 20.93 8.70 4.74
N ILE A 239 20.55 8.47 3.48
CA ILE A 239 19.20 8.73 2.95
C ILE A 239 18.21 7.72 3.52
N ILE A 240 18.62 6.45 3.61
CA ILE A 240 17.85 5.38 4.27
C ILE A 240 18.68 4.76 5.41
N SER A 241 18.00 4.22 6.40
CA SER A 241 18.65 3.48 7.49
C SER A 241 19.04 2.06 7.05
N THR A 242 19.98 1.44 7.77
CA THR A 242 20.30 0.02 7.60
C THR A 242 19.04 -0.84 7.76
N TYR A 243 18.18 -0.50 8.74
CA TYR A 243 16.92 -1.18 8.96
C TYR A 243 16.00 -1.11 7.73
N THR A 244 15.82 0.10 7.16
CA THR A 244 15.02 0.31 5.95
C THR A 244 15.54 -0.51 4.78
N ARG A 245 16.87 -0.50 4.53
CA ARG A 245 17.49 -1.31 3.49
C ARG A 245 17.20 -2.80 3.68
N CYS A 246 17.48 -3.33 4.87
CA CYS A 246 17.25 -4.74 5.18
C CYS A 246 15.77 -5.13 5.05
N THR A 247 14.84 -4.26 5.49
CA THR A 247 13.41 -4.50 5.39
C THR A 247 12.95 -4.56 3.93
N VAL A 248 13.37 -3.59 3.09
CA VAL A 248 13.04 -3.59 1.66
C VAL A 248 13.53 -4.87 0.97
N MET A 249 14.75 -5.31 1.27
CA MET A 249 15.33 -6.53 0.69
C MET A 249 14.63 -7.80 1.20
N ASP A 250 14.29 -7.89 2.49
CA ASP A 250 13.54 -9.02 3.05
C ASP A 250 12.12 -9.10 2.46
N MET A 251 11.44 -7.95 2.33
CA MET A 251 10.11 -7.89 1.71
C MET A 251 10.17 -8.28 0.23
N SER A 252 11.24 -7.94 -0.49
CA SER A 252 11.47 -8.38 -1.87
C SER A 252 11.58 -9.90 -1.95
N ASN A 253 12.32 -10.51 -1.03
CA ASN A 253 12.44 -11.97 -0.95
C ASN A 253 11.08 -12.64 -0.63
N LYS A 254 10.25 -12.06 0.24
CA LYS A 254 8.91 -12.59 0.56
C LYS A 254 7.96 -12.56 -0.65
N VAL A 255 7.96 -11.47 -1.41
CA VAL A 255 7.18 -11.38 -2.66
C VAL A 255 7.67 -12.42 -3.66
N LEU A 256 8.99 -12.51 -3.86
CA LEU A 256 9.63 -13.46 -4.77
C LEU A 256 9.26 -14.92 -4.44
N GLU A 257 9.39 -15.35 -3.18
CA GLU A 257 9.03 -16.71 -2.73
C GLU A 257 7.58 -17.07 -3.09
N LYS A 258 6.70 -16.11 -3.08
CA LYS A 258 5.30 -16.34 -3.44
C LYS A 258 5.06 -16.37 -4.94
N ILE A 259 5.56 -15.37 -5.67
CA ILE A 259 5.27 -15.18 -7.10
C ILE A 259 6.06 -16.18 -7.96
N ALA A 260 7.32 -16.45 -7.60
CA ALA A 260 8.21 -17.35 -8.31
C ALA A 260 8.25 -18.78 -7.72
N LYS A 261 7.22 -19.20 -6.96
CA LYS A 261 7.20 -20.50 -6.29
C LYS A 261 7.51 -21.69 -7.19
N LYS A 262 7.12 -21.63 -8.48
CA LYS A 262 7.32 -22.69 -9.48
C LYS A 262 8.60 -22.52 -10.31
N TYR A 263 9.35 -21.44 -10.10
CA TYR A 263 10.49 -21.03 -10.91
C TYR A 263 11.73 -20.98 -10.02
N GLU A 264 12.40 -22.13 -9.92
CA GLU A 264 13.49 -22.33 -8.96
C GLU A 264 14.73 -21.48 -9.29
N ALA A 265 15.12 -21.44 -10.55
CA ALA A 265 16.30 -20.66 -10.96
C ALA A 265 16.09 -19.15 -10.74
N VAL A 266 14.90 -18.62 -11.04
CA VAL A 266 14.54 -17.25 -10.74
C VAL A 266 14.59 -17.00 -9.22
N ARG A 267 13.92 -17.85 -8.45
CA ARG A 267 13.80 -17.70 -6.99
C ARG A 267 15.15 -17.73 -6.30
N GLU A 268 15.94 -18.78 -6.52
CA GLU A 268 17.22 -18.94 -5.86
C GLU A 268 18.27 -17.93 -6.37
N GLY A 269 18.24 -17.61 -7.67
CA GLY A 269 19.14 -16.61 -8.25
C GLY A 269 18.92 -15.23 -7.63
N VAL A 270 17.70 -14.69 -7.68
CA VAL A 270 17.39 -13.38 -7.10
C VAL A 270 17.61 -13.35 -5.59
N LYS A 271 17.21 -14.42 -4.87
CA LYS A 271 17.42 -14.53 -3.42
C LYS A 271 18.90 -14.51 -3.05
N THR A 272 19.74 -15.14 -3.84
CA THR A 272 21.20 -15.12 -3.63
C THR A 272 21.75 -13.70 -3.75
N VAL A 273 21.34 -12.96 -4.78
CA VAL A 273 21.72 -11.56 -5.00
C VAL A 273 21.23 -10.67 -3.84
N MET A 274 19.99 -10.84 -3.43
CA MET A 274 19.36 -10.04 -2.38
C MET A 274 19.73 -10.43 -0.95
N GLY A 275 20.67 -11.38 -0.76
CA GLY A 275 21.27 -11.70 0.54
C GLY A 275 20.51 -12.72 1.42
N GLY A 276 19.41 -13.30 0.94
CA GLY A 276 18.73 -14.47 1.52
C GLY A 276 18.49 -14.41 3.03
N LYS A 277 18.72 -15.55 3.73
CA LYS A 277 18.46 -15.72 5.18
C LYS A 277 19.31 -14.82 6.11
N ILE A 278 20.45 -14.35 5.69
CA ILE A 278 21.33 -13.50 6.51
C ILE A 278 20.63 -12.15 6.79
N LEU A 279 20.01 -11.56 5.79
CA LEU A 279 19.29 -10.29 5.93
C LEU A 279 18.03 -10.38 6.80
N GLU A 280 17.31 -11.50 6.72
CA GLU A 280 16.15 -11.73 7.59
C GLU A 280 16.56 -11.72 9.08
N TYR A 281 17.70 -12.31 9.39
CA TYR A 281 18.25 -12.30 10.75
C TYR A 281 18.70 -10.91 11.19
N GLU A 282 19.37 -10.16 10.31
CA GLU A 282 19.81 -8.78 10.59
C GLU A 282 18.64 -7.84 10.83
N ALA A 283 17.62 -7.84 9.96
CA ALA A 283 16.42 -7.02 10.11
C ALA A 283 15.69 -7.30 11.44
N LYS A 284 15.49 -8.59 11.78
CA LYS A 284 14.87 -8.99 13.06
C LYS A 284 15.71 -8.58 14.27
N THR A 285 17.03 -8.64 14.17
CA THR A 285 17.95 -8.25 15.26
C THR A 285 17.89 -6.73 15.48
N ILE A 286 18.00 -5.94 14.42
CA ILE A 286 17.92 -4.47 14.49
C ILE A 286 16.57 -4.02 15.05
N LYS A 287 15.44 -4.61 14.60
CA LYS A 287 14.11 -4.32 15.13
C LYS A 287 14.04 -4.58 16.64
N ARG A 288 14.47 -5.74 17.09
CA ARG A 288 14.47 -6.12 18.51
C ARG A 288 15.35 -5.20 19.37
N GLU A 289 16.49 -4.77 18.84
CA GLU A 289 17.38 -3.83 19.54
C GLU A 289 16.75 -2.44 19.62
N GLY A 290 16.14 -1.95 18.54
CA GLY A 290 15.41 -0.69 18.51
C GLY A 290 14.23 -0.65 19.46
N GLU A 291 13.44 -1.73 19.55
CA GLU A 291 12.34 -1.88 20.51
C GLU A 291 12.84 -1.82 21.97
N LYS A 292 13.94 -2.53 22.28
CA LYS A 292 14.55 -2.47 23.60
C LYS A 292 15.06 -1.08 23.99
N GLU A 293 15.66 -0.39 23.04
CA GLU A 293 16.08 1.02 23.27
C GLU A 293 14.90 1.95 23.43
N GLY A 294 13.85 1.79 22.64
CA GLY A 294 12.60 2.55 22.75
C GLY A 294 11.94 2.40 24.11
N ILE A 295 11.83 1.16 24.60
CA ILE A 295 11.31 0.86 25.94
C ILE A 295 12.18 1.53 27.04
N LYS A 296 13.51 1.40 26.96
CA LYS A 296 14.43 2.05 27.90
C LYS A 296 14.27 3.57 27.93
N LYS A 297 14.18 4.20 26.74
CA LYS A 297 13.96 5.65 26.62
C LYS A 297 12.58 6.08 27.17
N GLY A 298 11.54 5.26 26.94
CA GLY A 298 10.20 5.48 27.46
C GLY A 298 10.13 5.42 28.99
N ILE A 299 10.74 4.41 29.60
CA ILE A 299 10.83 4.25 31.06
C ILE A 299 11.56 5.46 31.66
N LYS A 300 12.75 5.82 31.12
CA LYS A 300 13.55 6.96 31.61
C LYS A 300 12.80 8.31 31.49
N LYS A 301 12.00 8.49 30.43
CA LYS A 301 11.13 9.67 30.29
C LYS A 301 9.96 9.66 31.28
N GLY A 302 9.39 8.49 31.55
CA GLY A 302 8.33 8.30 32.57
C GLY A 302 8.82 8.60 33.97
N GLU A 303 9.98 8.06 34.39
CA GLU A 303 10.62 8.34 35.69
C GLU A 303 10.96 9.82 35.85
N GLY A 304 11.48 10.48 34.79
CA GLY A 304 11.75 11.92 34.80
C GLY A 304 10.48 12.76 35.00
N ARG A 305 9.34 12.38 34.45
CA ARG A 305 8.04 13.06 34.66
C ARG A 305 7.50 12.85 36.06
N ILE A 306 7.62 11.66 36.62
CA ILE A 306 7.20 11.36 38.00
C ILE A 306 8.04 12.17 39.00
N ASN A 307 9.35 12.26 38.79
CA ASN A 307 10.23 13.05 39.64
C ASN A 307 9.94 14.57 39.59
N GLN A 308 9.56 15.09 38.41
CA GLN A 308 9.11 16.47 38.29
C GLN A 308 7.78 16.73 39.01
N LEU A 309 6.81 15.83 38.91
CA LEU A 309 5.53 15.95 39.60
C LEU A 309 5.70 15.89 41.13
N ASN A 310 6.60 15.07 41.64
CA ASN A 310 6.90 15.00 43.06
C ASN A 310 7.61 16.26 43.62
N LEU A 311 8.31 17.02 42.76
CA LEU A 311 8.91 18.32 43.14
C LEU A 311 7.89 19.46 43.23
N TYR A 312 6.69 19.33 42.66
CA TYR A 312 5.62 20.31 42.74
C TYR A 312 4.61 20.01 43.89
N LEU A 313 4.79 18.88 44.59
CA LEU A 313 3.91 18.45 45.70
C LEU A 313 4.57 18.62 47.09
N ILE A 314 5.74 19.24 47.19
CA ILE A 314 6.43 19.70 48.39
C ILE A 314 6.42 21.24 48.43
#